data_14cd02d640b246be0dd79ffa680d7ce0
#
_entry.id   14cd02d640b246be0dd79ffa680d7ce0
#
_cell.length_a   1.000
_cell.length_b   1.000
_cell.length_c   1.000
_cell.angle_alpha   90.00
_cell.angle_beta   90.00
_cell.angle_gamma   90.00
#
_symmetry.space_group_name_H-M   'P 1'
#
loop_
_entity.id
_entity.type
_entity.pdbx_description
1 polymer ?
#
loop_
_entity_poly.entity_id
_entity_poly.type
_entity_poly.pdbx_seq_one_letter_code
_entity_poly.pdbx_strand_id
1 'polypeptide(L)'
;MIVKKLDLSSLSSVRSFAEDINKTEGKLDVLIHNAGVAYTFEKVVTKDGLDMTMATNHFGPFLLTHLLIGIMHRTFTYENFELIDIF
;
A
#
# COMPACT_ATOMS: atom_id res chain seq x y z
N MET A 1 -16.03 -8.80 -6.05
CA MET A 1 -14.68 -8.20 -5.94
C MET A 1 -14.78 -6.70 -6.13
N ILE A 2 -14.11 -5.94 -5.31
CA ILE A 2 -14.05 -4.48 -5.42
C ILE A 2 -12.69 -4.10 -5.99
N VAL A 3 -12.69 -3.28 -7.04
CA VAL A 3 -11.46 -2.79 -7.66
C VAL A 3 -11.34 -1.29 -7.39
N LYS A 4 -10.18 -0.87 -6.87
CA LYS A 4 -9.88 0.53 -6.59
C LYS A 4 -8.55 0.89 -7.23
N LYS A 5 -8.45 2.14 -7.70
CA LYS A 5 -7.24 2.64 -8.33
C LYS A 5 -6.17 2.95 -7.29
N LEU A 6 -4.94 2.52 -7.56
CA LEU A 6 -3.77 2.80 -6.72
C LEU A 6 -2.53 2.87 -7.60
N ASP A 7 -1.81 3.97 -7.51
CA ASP A 7 -0.50 4.14 -8.13
C ASP A 7 0.56 4.21 -7.02
N LEU A 8 1.31 3.12 -6.83
CA LEU A 8 2.32 3.03 -5.78
C LEU A 8 3.51 3.96 -5.99
N SER A 9 3.71 4.48 -7.21
CA SER A 9 4.77 5.46 -7.48
C SER A 9 4.40 6.87 -7.07
N SER A 10 3.17 7.09 -6.64
CA SER A 10 2.65 8.40 -6.25
C SER A 10 2.22 8.38 -4.79
N LEU A 11 2.90 9.13 -3.93
CA LEU A 11 2.56 9.19 -2.51
C LEU A 11 1.15 9.74 -2.29
N SER A 12 0.71 10.70 -3.11
CA SER A 12 -0.66 11.22 -3.01
C SER A 12 -1.70 10.16 -3.37
N SER A 13 -1.42 9.31 -4.35
CA SER A 13 -2.30 8.19 -4.71
C SER A 13 -2.38 7.18 -3.56
N VAL A 14 -1.25 6.86 -2.93
CA VAL A 14 -1.21 5.97 -1.77
C VAL A 14 -2.05 6.53 -0.63
N ARG A 15 -1.91 7.82 -0.33
CA ARG A 15 -2.69 8.48 0.73
C ARG A 15 -4.18 8.47 0.44
N SER A 16 -4.57 8.79 -0.78
CA SER A 16 -5.98 8.80 -1.19
C SER A 16 -6.59 7.40 -1.12
N PHE A 17 -5.86 6.40 -1.56
CA PHE A 17 -6.30 5.01 -1.48
C PHE A 17 -6.50 4.56 -0.03
N ALA A 18 -5.53 4.83 0.82
CA ALA A 18 -5.61 4.44 2.23
C ALA A 18 -6.77 5.15 2.95
N GLU A 19 -6.98 6.43 2.65
CA GLU A 19 -8.10 7.18 3.20
C GLU A 19 -9.44 6.56 2.79
N ASP A 20 -9.57 6.19 1.52
CA ASP A 20 -10.76 5.53 1.02
C ASP A 20 -11.01 4.19 1.72
N ILE A 21 -9.98 3.36 1.85
CA ILE A 21 -10.09 2.07 2.56
C ILE A 21 -10.52 2.28 4.01
N ASN A 22 -9.90 3.24 4.70
CA ASN A 22 -10.24 3.51 6.10
C ASN A 22 -11.67 4.01 6.29
N LYS A 23 -12.24 4.66 5.27
CA LYS A 23 -13.62 5.16 5.32
C LYS A 23 -14.65 4.12 4.94
N THR A 24 -14.34 3.27 3.96
CA THR A 24 -15.34 2.38 3.34
C THR A 24 -15.31 0.96 3.87
N GLU A 25 -14.19 0.53 4.45
CA GLU A 25 -14.04 -0.84 4.92
C GLU A 25 -14.05 -0.90 6.44
N GLY A 26 -14.83 -1.83 6.98
CA GLY A 26 -14.92 -2.02 8.43
C GLY A 26 -13.74 -2.79 9.00
N LYS A 27 -13.09 -3.61 8.17
CA LYS A 27 -11.96 -4.44 8.59
C LYS A 27 -11.03 -4.71 7.43
N LEU A 28 -9.80 -5.09 7.76
CA LEU A 28 -8.80 -5.53 6.80
C LEU A 28 -8.07 -6.73 7.40
N ASP A 29 -8.35 -7.92 6.86
CA ASP A 29 -7.80 -9.17 7.38
C ASP A 29 -6.40 -9.45 6.84
N VAL A 30 -6.18 -9.20 5.55
CA VAL A 30 -4.92 -9.52 4.86
C VAL A 30 -4.55 -8.38 3.92
N LEU A 31 -3.29 -7.98 3.95
CA LEU A 31 -2.73 -7.03 3.00
C LEU A 31 -1.60 -7.73 2.24
N ILE A 32 -1.74 -7.81 0.91
CA ILE A 32 -0.75 -8.47 0.06
C ILE A 32 -0.09 -7.42 -0.83
N HIS A 33 1.22 -7.26 -0.67
CA HIS A 33 2.04 -6.42 -1.54
C HIS A 33 2.59 -7.29 -2.67
N ASN A 34 1.88 -7.31 -3.78
CA ASN A 34 2.24 -8.14 -4.93
C ASN A 34 2.81 -7.34 -6.09
N ALA A 35 2.43 -6.07 -6.21
CA ALA A 35 2.86 -5.23 -7.32
C ALA A 35 4.35 -4.90 -7.22
N GLY A 36 5.01 -4.85 -8.37
CA GLY A 36 6.40 -4.47 -8.43
C GLY A 36 6.81 -4.18 -9.86
N VAL A 37 7.90 -3.44 -10.03
CA VAL A 37 8.48 -3.13 -11.33
C VAL A 37 9.95 -3.54 -11.36
N ALA A 38 10.41 -3.92 -12.55
CA ALA A 38 11.80 -4.30 -12.73
C ALA A 38 12.70 -3.06 -12.81
N TYR A 39 13.93 -3.22 -12.36
CA TYR A 39 14.95 -2.20 -12.52
C TYR A 39 15.18 -1.91 -14.00
N THR A 40 15.28 -0.61 -14.33
CA THR A 40 15.64 -0.17 -15.68
C THR A 40 17.00 0.52 -15.64
N PHE A 41 17.71 0.52 -16.80
CA PHE A 41 19.01 1.20 -16.88
C PHE A 41 18.86 2.72 -16.84
N GLU A 42 17.70 3.23 -17.17
CA GLU A 42 17.41 4.66 -17.10
C GLU A 42 16.91 5.03 -15.70
N LYS A 43 17.48 6.08 -15.16
CA LYS A 43 17.00 6.61 -13.88
C LYS A 43 15.75 7.43 -14.11
N VAL A 44 14.63 6.96 -13.60
CA VAL A 44 13.36 7.68 -13.66
C VAL A 44 13.00 8.14 -12.26
N VAL A 45 12.65 9.40 -12.13
CA VAL A 45 12.28 10.03 -10.85
C VAL A 45 10.78 10.30 -10.85
N THR A 46 10.13 10.00 -9.73
CA THR A 46 8.70 10.26 -9.57
C THR A 46 8.44 11.75 -9.34
N LYS A 47 7.17 12.14 -9.41
CA LYS A 47 6.76 13.52 -9.08
C LYS A 47 7.09 13.90 -7.62
N ASP A 48 7.26 12.93 -6.74
CA ASP A 48 7.65 13.15 -5.35
C ASP A 48 9.18 13.25 -5.18
N GLY A 49 9.95 13.21 -6.26
CA GLY A 49 11.40 13.30 -6.22
C GLY A 49 12.10 12.00 -5.84
N LEU A 50 11.42 10.87 -5.93
CA LEU A 50 11.94 9.56 -5.55
C LEU A 50 12.30 8.73 -6.78
N ASP A 51 13.25 7.81 -6.63
CA ASP A 51 13.53 6.82 -7.65
C ASP A 51 12.27 5.99 -7.94
N MET A 52 11.90 5.86 -9.21
CA MET A 52 10.65 5.20 -9.62
C MET A 52 10.57 3.76 -9.14
N THR A 53 11.64 3.00 -9.29
CA THR A 53 11.68 1.59 -8.87
C THR A 53 11.55 1.47 -7.36
N MET A 54 12.29 2.26 -6.62
CA MET A 54 12.23 2.25 -5.16
C MET A 54 10.87 2.77 -4.65
N ALA A 55 10.33 3.80 -5.28
CA ALA A 55 9.02 4.33 -4.89
C ALA A 55 7.94 3.27 -5.05
N THR A 56 7.90 2.61 -6.22
CA THR A 56 6.88 1.61 -6.52
C THR A 56 7.03 0.36 -5.68
N ASN A 57 8.27 -0.13 -5.50
CA ASN A 57 8.51 -1.42 -4.86
C ASN A 57 8.70 -1.34 -3.34
N HIS A 58 9.03 -0.19 -2.82
CA HIS A 58 9.35 -0.04 -1.40
C HIS A 58 8.65 1.12 -0.72
N PHE A 59 8.89 2.37 -1.14
CA PHE A 59 8.38 3.53 -0.41
C PHE A 59 6.86 3.62 -0.43
N GLY A 60 6.24 3.37 -1.58
CA GLY A 60 4.79 3.33 -1.70
C GLY A 60 4.15 2.27 -0.80
N PRO A 61 4.56 1.01 -0.92
CA PRO A 61 4.08 -0.06 -0.03
C PRO A 61 4.35 0.19 1.45
N PHE A 62 5.49 0.77 1.79
CA PHE A 62 5.82 1.11 3.17
C PHE A 62 4.83 2.14 3.73
N LEU A 63 4.59 3.22 2.99
CA LEU A 63 3.62 4.24 3.39
C LEU A 63 2.21 3.64 3.49
N LEU A 64 1.81 2.83 2.51
CA LEU A 64 0.50 2.19 2.51
C LEU A 64 0.30 1.32 3.74
N THR A 65 1.29 0.49 4.08
CA THR A 65 1.23 -0.34 5.28
C THR A 65 1.04 0.52 6.53
N HIS A 66 1.78 1.60 6.64
CA HIS A 66 1.68 2.52 7.78
C HIS A 66 0.30 3.14 7.90
N LEU A 67 -0.29 3.55 6.78
CA LEU A 67 -1.60 4.20 6.77
C LEU A 67 -2.74 3.22 7.03
N LEU A 68 -2.55 1.93 6.75
CA LEU A 68 -3.57 0.90 6.96
C LEU A 68 -3.39 0.12 8.27
N ILE A 69 -2.32 0.37 9.02
CA ILE A 69 -2.04 -0.42 10.22
C ILE A 69 -3.14 -0.27 11.28
N GLY A 70 -3.79 0.88 11.35
CA GLY A 70 -4.87 1.12 12.30
C GLY A 70 -6.08 0.22 12.07
N ILE A 71 -6.53 0.12 10.81
CA ILE A 71 -7.67 -0.75 10.48
C ILE A 71 -7.31 -2.23 10.65
N MET A 72 -6.08 -2.63 10.33
CA MET A 72 -5.61 -3.99 10.55
C MET A 72 -5.56 -4.32 12.03
N HIS A 73 -5.08 -3.40 12.85
CA HIS A 73 -5.03 -3.57 14.30
C HIS A 73 -6.43 -3.75 14.89
N ARG A 74 -7.40 -2.94 14.47
CA ARG A 74 -8.79 -3.08 14.89
C ARG A 74 -9.37 -4.43 14.48
N THR A 75 -9.06 -4.89 13.28
CA THR A 75 -9.50 -6.19 12.78
C THR A 75 -9.01 -7.31 13.68
N PHE A 76 -7.73 -7.30 14.03
CA PHE A 76 -7.13 -8.36 14.87
C PHE A 76 -7.61 -8.32 16.32
N THR A 77 -8.08 -7.20 16.80
CA THR A 77 -8.60 -7.08 18.17
C THR A 77 -9.90 -7.86 18.34
N TYR A 78 -10.71 -7.95 17.29
CA TYR A 78 -12.03 -8.56 17.33
C TYR A 78 -12.14 -9.92 16.65
N GLU A 79 -11.10 -10.36 15.95
CA GLU A 79 -11.11 -11.61 15.18
C GLU A 79 -9.86 -12.43 15.48
N ASN A 80 -9.89 -13.70 15.02
CA ASN A 80 -8.72 -14.55 15.10
C ASN A 80 -7.61 -13.96 14.24
N PHE A 81 -6.39 -14.15 14.71
CA PHE A 81 -5.20 -13.66 14.05
C PHE A 81 -5.04 -14.29 12.67
N GLU A 82 -4.86 -13.45 11.65
CA GLU A 82 -4.51 -13.86 10.30
C GLU A 82 -3.11 -13.40 9.97
N LEU A 83 -2.34 -14.24 9.29
CA LEU A 83 -0.99 -13.91 8.89
C LEU A 83 -0.98 -12.90 7.74
N ILE A 84 -0.18 -11.86 7.88
CA ILE A 84 0.04 -10.86 6.84
C ILE A 84 1.35 -11.18 6.16
N ASP A 85 1.26 -11.43 4.85
CA ASP A 85 2.43 -11.76 4.06
C ASP A 85 2.76 -10.53 3.18
N ILE A 86 3.94 -9.96 3.37
CA ILE A 86 4.40 -8.80 2.60
C ILE A 86 5.55 -9.26 1.71
N PHE A 87 5.30 -9.27 0.40
CA PHE A 87 6.29 -9.62 -0.59
C PHE A 87 6.60 -8.47 -1.53
#